data_7ed387dd8784f60f1f94990e38d0cf85
#
_entry.id   7ed387dd8784f60f1f94990e38d0cf85
#
_cell.length_a   1.000
_cell.length_b   1.000
_cell.length_c   1.000
_cell.angle_alpha   90.00
_cell.angle_beta   90.00
_cell.angle_gamma   90.00
#
_symmetry.space_group_name_H-M   'P 1'
#
loop_
_entity.id
_entity.type
_entity.pdbx_description
1 polymer ?
#
loop_
_entity_poly.entity_id
_entity_poly.type
_entity_poly.pdbx_seq_one_letter_code
_entity_poly.pdbx_strand_id
1 'polypeptide(L)'
;MKPERTIAKLIAGTPVVMVAFGDSLTYGWMVSKGYLDYFKEKIGEKYPDSKVSLINRGIPGDTAQGGSQRVDRDVIRRKPDCTLVQYALNDAFVGYSHEQFKANIEMIVTNIREQCESEIVLVSSVCLGSEKENAFIERYYNQLEALACDYQLSFARVHEYWKKKISEGVDFESLVQFDNVHPNTEGYRFMAEAVMEIF
;
A
#
# COMPACT_ATOMS: atom_id res chain seq x y z
N MET A 1 12.17 4.05 7.03
CA MET A 1 12.91 2.77 7.11
C MET A 1 12.67 1.94 5.86
N LYS A 2 13.48 0.91 5.61
CA LYS A 2 13.34 -0.04 4.49
C LYS A 2 13.09 -1.44 5.03
N PRO A 3 12.44 -2.34 4.27
CA PRO A 3 12.28 -3.76 4.64
C PRO A 3 13.59 -4.53 4.36
N GLU A 4 14.58 -4.36 5.23
CA GLU A 4 15.97 -4.78 5.00
C GLU A 4 16.12 -6.30 4.85
N ARG A 5 15.36 -7.10 5.61
CA ARG A 5 15.44 -8.58 5.51
C ARG A 5 14.88 -9.06 4.17
N THR A 6 13.79 -8.45 3.73
CA THR A 6 13.18 -8.73 2.42
C THR A 6 14.13 -8.34 1.28
N ILE A 7 14.72 -7.14 1.36
CA ILE A 7 15.71 -6.67 0.39
C ILE A 7 16.91 -7.61 0.34
N ALA A 8 17.43 -8.04 1.48
CA ALA A 8 18.55 -9.00 1.52
C ALA A 8 18.20 -10.33 0.84
N LYS A 9 16.98 -10.83 1.01
CA LYS A 9 16.49 -12.03 0.31
C LYS A 9 16.36 -11.81 -1.20
N LEU A 10 15.87 -10.64 -1.63
CA LEU A 10 15.78 -10.28 -3.05
C LEU A 10 17.16 -10.26 -3.70
N ILE A 11 18.14 -9.62 -3.07
CA ILE A 11 19.54 -9.56 -3.54
C ILE A 11 20.15 -10.97 -3.62
N ALA A 12 19.88 -11.81 -2.62
CA ALA A 12 20.42 -13.17 -2.57
C ALA A 12 19.71 -14.16 -3.51
N GLY A 13 18.67 -13.75 -4.23
CA GLY A 13 17.86 -14.65 -5.09
C GLY A 13 17.13 -15.76 -4.32
N THR A 14 16.97 -15.62 -3.00
CA THR A 14 16.19 -16.56 -2.20
C THR A 14 14.69 -16.32 -2.38
N PRO A 15 13.83 -17.35 -2.26
CA PRO A 15 12.39 -17.15 -2.36
C PRO A 15 11.85 -16.13 -1.36
N VAL A 16 11.00 -15.23 -1.84
CA VAL A 16 10.32 -14.20 -1.04
C VAL A 16 8.83 -14.32 -1.26
N VAL A 17 8.06 -14.41 -0.17
CA VAL A 17 6.60 -14.33 -0.19
C VAL A 17 6.19 -12.93 0.27
N MET A 18 5.49 -12.21 -0.59
CA MET A 18 4.91 -10.90 -0.27
C MET A 18 3.39 -10.99 -0.30
N VAL A 19 2.73 -10.37 0.67
CA VAL A 19 1.28 -10.20 0.66
C VAL A 19 0.96 -8.71 0.53
N ALA A 20 0.15 -8.35 -0.46
CA ALA A 20 -0.44 -7.02 -0.54
C ALA A 20 -1.87 -7.08 -0.01
N PHE A 21 -2.12 -6.34 1.06
CA PHE A 21 -3.33 -6.39 1.86
C PHE A 21 -3.98 -5.00 1.90
N GLY A 22 -5.22 -4.89 1.41
CA GLY A 22 -5.84 -3.58 1.26
C GLY A 22 -7.21 -3.62 0.59
N ASP A 23 -7.56 -2.51 -0.01
CA ASP A 23 -8.86 -2.25 -0.63
C ASP A 23 -8.84 -2.42 -2.18
N SER A 24 -9.68 -1.64 -2.89
CA SER A 24 -9.80 -1.65 -4.35
C SER A 24 -8.51 -1.22 -5.05
N LEU A 25 -7.70 -0.35 -4.45
CA LEU A 25 -6.44 0.08 -5.04
C LEU A 25 -5.42 -1.07 -5.03
N THR A 26 -5.39 -1.84 -3.95
CA THR A 26 -4.57 -3.07 -3.87
C THR A 26 -5.09 -4.15 -4.81
N TYR A 27 -6.40 -4.26 -4.96
CA TYR A 27 -7.02 -5.21 -5.89
C TYR A 27 -6.63 -4.94 -7.36
N GLY A 28 -6.48 -3.68 -7.76
CA GLY A 28 -6.33 -3.25 -9.16
C GLY A 28 -7.69 -3.09 -9.84
N TRP A 29 -8.57 -2.25 -9.24
CA TRP A 29 -9.96 -2.09 -9.65
C TRP A 29 -10.09 -1.59 -11.09
N MET A 30 -10.88 -2.31 -11.91
CA MET A 30 -11.24 -2.00 -13.29
C MET A 30 -10.07 -1.71 -14.26
N VAL A 31 -8.90 -2.27 -13.98
CA VAL A 31 -7.74 -2.22 -14.89
C VAL A 31 -7.23 -3.63 -15.18
N SER A 32 -6.60 -3.81 -16.33
CA SER A 32 -5.94 -5.06 -16.68
C SER A 32 -4.59 -5.25 -15.97
N LYS A 33 -4.00 -4.14 -15.48
CA LYS A 33 -2.70 -4.12 -14.84
C LYS A 33 -2.72 -3.12 -13.68
N GLY A 34 -2.73 -3.63 -12.45
CA GLY A 34 -2.70 -2.82 -11.23
C GLY A 34 -1.27 -2.51 -10.77
N TYR A 35 -1.12 -1.79 -9.63
CA TYR A 35 0.21 -1.43 -9.15
C TYR A 35 1.06 -2.63 -8.77
N LEU A 36 0.46 -3.74 -8.35
CA LEU A 36 1.20 -4.95 -7.98
C LEU A 36 1.89 -5.61 -9.17
N ASP A 37 1.29 -5.52 -10.35
CA ASP A 37 1.89 -6.04 -11.59
C ASP A 37 3.14 -5.22 -11.94
N TYR A 38 3.03 -3.88 -11.93
CA TYR A 38 4.16 -2.97 -12.13
C TYR A 38 5.23 -3.12 -11.05
N PHE A 39 4.82 -3.26 -9.80
CA PHE A 39 5.75 -3.48 -8.69
C PHE A 39 6.55 -4.76 -8.87
N LYS A 40 5.90 -5.86 -9.27
CA LYS A 40 6.56 -7.13 -9.53
C LYS A 40 7.56 -7.02 -10.69
N GLU A 41 7.21 -6.32 -11.76
CA GLU A 41 8.13 -6.06 -12.87
C GLU A 41 9.36 -5.29 -12.40
N LYS A 42 9.16 -4.17 -11.69
CA LYS A 42 10.24 -3.34 -11.16
C LYS A 42 11.14 -4.08 -10.15
N ILE A 43 10.57 -4.96 -9.34
CA ILE A 43 11.37 -5.87 -8.50
C ILE A 43 12.26 -6.76 -9.37
N GLY A 44 11.72 -7.36 -10.43
CA GLY A 44 12.49 -8.20 -11.35
C GLY A 44 13.59 -7.43 -12.11
N GLU A 45 13.32 -6.17 -12.48
CA GLU A 45 14.32 -5.30 -13.11
C GLU A 45 15.46 -4.96 -12.13
N LYS A 46 15.12 -4.62 -10.88
CA LYS A 46 16.10 -4.21 -9.86
C LYS A 46 16.86 -5.39 -9.24
N TYR A 47 16.20 -6.53 -9.13
CA TYR A 47 16.72 -7.76 -8.52
C TYR A 47 16.51 -8.95 -9.47
N PRO A 48 17.32 -9.10 -10.54
CA PRO A 48 17.06 -10.06 -11.63
C PRO A 48 16.98 -11.52 -11.18
N ASP A 49 17.70 -11.89 -10.13
CA ASP A 49 17.72 -13.26 -9.60
C ASP A 49 16.62 -13.52 -8.57
N SER A 50 15.79 -12.53 -8.27
CA SER A 50 14.75 -12.63 -7.24
C SER A 50 13.64 -13.61 -7.61
N LYS A 51 13.14 -14.35 -6.60
CA LYS A 51 12.04 -15.31 -6.72
C LYS A 51 10.86 -14.85 -5.87
N VAL A 52 10.06 -13.94 -6.40
CA VAL A 52 8.96 -13.31 -5.65
C VAL A 52 7.63 -13.99 -5.95
N SER A 53 6.98 -14.47 -4.88
CA SER A 53 5.56 -14.83 -4.86
C SER A 53 4.78 -13.65 -4.27
N LEU A 54 4.12 -12.87 -5.11
CA LEU A 54 3.29 -11.73 -4.70
C LEU A 54 1.82 -12.15 -4.67
N ILE A 55 1.22 -12.09 -3.49
CA ILE A 55 -0.17 -12.52 -3.23
C ILE A 55 -1.04 -11.28 -3.03
N ASN A 56 -1.96 -11.04 -3.94
CA ASN A 56 -2.93 -9.95 -3.83
C ASN A 56 -4.07 -10.35 -2.88
N ARG A 57 -4.30 -9.55 -1.83
CA ARG A 57 -5.40 -9.62 -0.86
C ARG A 57 -6.17 -8.30 -0.76
N GLY A 58 -6.22 -7.56 -1.85
CA GLY A 58 -7.12 -6.41 -1.99
C GLY A 58 -8.57 -6.85 -2.12
N ILE A 59 -9.47 -6.16 -1.44
CA ILE A 59 -10.93 -6.36 -1.57
C ILE A 59 -11.56 -4.99 -1.84
N PRO A 60 -12.23 -4.81 -3.00
CA PRO A 60 -12.89 -3.55 -3.30
C PRO A 60 -13.92 -3.16 -2.23
N GLY A 61 -13.90 -1.89 -1.81
CA GLY A 61 -14.79 -1.36 -0.78
C GLY A 61 -14.39 -1.69 0.65
N ASP A 62 -13.31 -2.46 0.88
CA ASP A 62 -12.87 -2.85 2.22
C ASP A 62 -12.27 -1.66 2.98
N THR A 63 -12.40 -1.69 4.29
CA THR A 63 -11.85 -0.72 5.24
C THR A 63 -10.79 -1.37 6.13
N ALA A 64 -10.01 -0.58 6.86
CA ALA A 64 -9.07 -1.10 7.85
C ALA A 64 -9.77 -1.95 8.92
N GLN A 65 -11.04 -1.64 9.27
CA GLN A 65 -11.83 -2.47 10.17
C GLN A 65 -12.12 -3.85 9.57
N GLY A 66 -12.55 -3.92 8.30
CA GLY A 66 -12.74 -5.19 7.59
C GLY A 66 -11.42 -5.96 7.48
N GLY A 67 -10.33 -5.25 7.17
CA GLY A 67 -8.98 -5.79 7.15
C GLY A 67 -8.59 -6.45 8.47
N SER A 68 -8.81 -5.77 9.61
CA SER A 68 -8.48 -6.32 10.94
C SER A 68 -9.17 -7.64 11.26
N GLN A 69 -10.36 -7.86 10.71
CA GLN A 69 -11.14 -9.10 10.91
C GLN A 69 -10.66 -10.27 10.04
N ARG A 70 -9.92 -10.00 8.94
CA ARG A 70 -9.46 -11.01 8.00
C ARG A 70 -7.95 -11.19 7.93
N VAL A 71 -7.17 -10.43 8.71
CA VAL A 71 -5.71 -10.44 8.70
C VAL A 71 -5.12 -11.82 8.96
N ASP A 72 -5.69 -12.61 9.87
CA ASP A 72 -5.25 -13.99 10.13
C ASP A 72 -5.34 -14.84 8.86
N ARG A 73 -6.53 -14.91 8.24
CA ARG A 73 -6.78 -15.74 7.06
C ARG A 73 -5.97 -15.31 5.84
N ASP A 74 -5.89 -13.99 5.62
CA ASP A 74 -5.41 -13.43 4.35
C ASP A 74 -3.92 -13.09 4.38
N VAL A 75 -3.33 -12.88 5.56
CA VAL A 75 -1.92 -12.52 5.75
C VAL A 75 -1.18 -13.58 6.57
N ILE A 76 -1.55 -13.75 7.85
CA ILE A 76 -0.73 -14.50 8.81
C ILE A 76 -0.54 -15.95 8.38
N ARG A 77 -1.60 -16.62 7.95
CA ARG A 77 -1.53 -18.00 7.44
C ARG A 77 -0.68 -18.17 6.17
N ARG A 78 -0.34 -17.09 5.49
CA ARG A 78 0.54 -17.12 4.31
C ARG A 78 2.01 -17.08 4.68
N LYS A 79 2.33 -16.75 5.94
CA LYS A 79 3.70 -16.61 6.46
C LYS A 79 4.58 -15.74 5.56
N PRO A 80 4.16 -14.51 5.23
CA PRO A 80 4.90 -13.65 4.31
C PRO A 80 6.21 -13.17 4.90
N ASP A 81 7.19 -12.93 4.05
CA ASP A 81 8.40 -12.19 4.39
C ASP A 81 8.12 -10.70 4.52
N CYS A 82 7.21 -10.18 3.68
CA CYS A 82 6.81 -8.78 3.67
C CYS A 82 5.30 -8.63 3.42
N THR A 83 4.67 -7.72 4.15
CA THR A 83 3.26 -7.37 3.96
C THR A 83 3.13 -5.89 3.63
N LEU A 84 2.56 -5.56 2.47
CA LEU A 84 2.14 -4.22 2.11
C LEU A 84 0.71 -4.01 2.64
N VAL A 85 0.48 -3.01 3.48
CA VAL A 85 -0.84 -2.69 4.06
C VAL A 85 -1.30 -1.35 3.53
N GLN A 86 -2.38 -1.32 2.74
CA GLN A 86 -2.91 -0.13 2.08
C GLN A 86 -4.40 0.00 2.37
N TYR A 87 -4.76 1.03 3.13
CA TYR A 87 -6.12 1.46 3.45
C TYR A 87 -6.14 2.99 3.61
N ALA A 88 -7.27 3.60 3.69
CA ALA A 88 -7.63 4.91 4.18
C ALA A 88 -8.83 5.52 3.43
N LEU A 89 -8.91 5.42 2.08
CA LEU A 89 -9.94 6.10 1.29
C LEU A 89 -11.35 5.66 1.71
N ASN A 90 -11.58 4.34 1.77
CA ASN A 90 -12.88 3.82 2.20
C ASN A 90 -13.20 4.17 3.65
N ASP A 91 -12.19 4.12 4.54
CA ASP A 91 -12.38 4.50 5.95
C ASP A 91 -12.84 5.96 6.07
N ALA A 92 -12.21 6.85 5.29
CA ALA A 92 -12.58 8.25 5.23
C ALA A 92 -13.99 8.46 4.64
N PHE A 93 -14.32 7.75 3.56
CA PHE A 93 -15.61 7.90 2.87
C PHE A 93 -16.79 7.33 3.66
N VAL A 94 -16.58 6.27 4.45
CA VAL A 94 -17.62 5.78 5.37
C VAL A 94 -17.70 6.57 6.67
N GLY A 95 -16.80 7.54 6.89
CA GLY A 95 -16.84 8.48 7.99
C GLY A 95 -16.22 7.96 9.29
N TYR A 96 -15.31 7.00 9.25
CA TYR A 96 -14.53 6.66 10.45
C TYR A 96 -13.67 7.85 10.88
N SER A 97 -13.55 8.07 12.19
CA SER A 97 -12.61 9.08 12.68
C SER A 97 -11.15 8.63 12.46
N HIS A 98 -10.23 9.60 12.49
CA HIS A 98 -8.80 9.30 12.33
C HIS A 98 -8.31 8.34 13.42
N GLU A 99 -8.85 8.47 14.65
CA GLU A 99 -8.52 7.61 15.78
C GLU A 99 -9.04 6.18 15.57
N GLN A 100 -10.26 6.04 15.04
CA GLN A 100 -10.83 4.73 14.70
C GLN A 100 -10.01 4.06 13.58
N PHE A 101 -9.67 4.81 12.53
CA PHE A 101 -8.81 4.32 11.46
C PHE A 101 -7.45 3.88 12.01
N LYS A 102 -6.77 4.76 12.80
CA LYS A 102 -5.48 4.44 13.44
C LYS A 102 -5.56 3.14 14.24
N ALA A 103 -6.58 3.01 15.10
CA ALA A 103 -6.77 1.82 15.93
C ALA A 103 -6.94 0.53 15.10
N ASN A 104 -7.69 0.60 13.99
CA ASN A 104 -7.88 -0.54 13.10
C ASN A 104 -6.57 -0.95 12.38
N ILE A 105 -5.78 0.02 11.89
CA ILE A 105 -4.45 -0.25 11.30
C ILE A 105 -3.50 -0.81 12.37
N GLU A 106 -3.50 -0.22 13.57
CA GLU A 106 -2.69 -0.70 14.69
C GLU A 106 -3.02 -2.16 15.05
N MET A 107 -4.30 -2.52 15.05
CA MET A 107 -4.72 -3.91 15.24
C MET A 107 -4.16 -4.84 14.15
N ILE A 108 -4.19 -4.43 12.89
CA ILE A 108 -3.58 -5.19 11.77
C ILE A 108 -2.08 -5.37 12.01
N VAL A 109 -1.37 -4.29 12.30
CA VAL A 109 0.09 -4.28 12.55
C VAL A 109 0.46 -5.19 13.71
N THR A 110 -0.24 -5.06 14.84
CA THR A 110 0.02 -5.84 16.05
C THR A 110 -0.22 -7.32 15.81
N ASN A 111 -1.34 -7.70 15.19
CA ASN A 111 -1.62 -9.10 14.85
C ASN A 111 -0.54 -9.71 13.94
N ILE A 112 -0.07 -8.98 12.93
CA ILE A 112 1.00 -9.47 12.05
C ILE A 112 2.29 -9.64 12.86
N ARG A 113 2.68 -8.68 13.69
CA ARG A 113 3.93 -8.73 14.47
C ARG A 113 3.96 -9.82 15.52
N GLU A 114 2.81 -10.10 16.14
CA GLU A 114 2.72 -11.11 17.20
C GLU A 114 2.68 -12.53 16.65
N GLN A 115 2.16 -12.73 15.43
CA GLN A 115 1.86 -14.05 14.90
C GLN A 115 2.72 -14.47 13.69
N CYS A 116 3.46 -13.55 13.09
CA CYS A 116 4.41 -13.88 12.04
C CYS A 116 5.58 -12.89 11.98
N GLU A 117 6.69 -13.32 11.35
CA GLU A 117 7.92 -12.52 11.23
C GLU A 117 7.93 -11.59 10.00
N SER A 118 6.77 -11.24 9.48
CA SER A 118 6.67 -10.37 8.30
C SER A 118 7.21 -8.97 8.57
N GLU A 119 8.02 -8.45 7.67
CA GLU A 119 8.25 -7.01 7.61
C GLU A 119 6.98 -6.33 7.09
N ILE A 120 6.62 -5.20 7.69
CA ILE A 120 5.39 -4.48 7.33
C ILE A 120 5.75 -3.17 6.65
N VAL A 121 5.11 -2.92 5.53
CA VAL A 121 5.14 -1.67 4.79
C VAL A 121 3.75 -1.07 4.81
N LEU A 122 3.57 0.05 5.50
CA LEU A 122 2.35 0.84 5.36
C LEU A 122 2.41 1.62 4.05
N VAL A 123 1.31 1.70 3.35
CA VAL A 123 1.23 2.35 2.03
C VAL A 123 0.12 3.38 2.06
N SER A 124 0.43 4.66 1.85
CA SER A 124 -0.62 5.66 1.65
C SER A 124 -1.33 5.42 0.31
N SER A 125 -2.57 5.88 0.21
CA SER A 125 -3.28 5.84 -1.07
C SER A 125 -2.87 7.03 -1.95
N VAL A 126 -3.59 7.23 -3.03
CA VAL A 126 -3.32 8.25 -4.06
C VAL A 126 -3.86 9.63 -3.70
N CYS A 127 -3.60 10.64 -4.53
CA CYS A 127 -4.25 11.95 -4.46
C CYS A 127 -5.70 11.89 -4.92
N LEU A 128 -6.47 12.88 -4.50
CA LEU A 128 -7.81 13.20 -4.96
C LEU A 128 -7.81 14.49 -5.80
N GLY A 129 -8.94 14.79 -6.45
CA GLY A 129 -9.01 15.83 -7.47
C GLY A 129 -8.85 17.27 -6.98
N SER A 130 -9.07 17.56 -5.70
CA SER A 130 -8.99 18.92 -5.16
C SER A 130 -8.08 19.04 -3.94
N GLU A 131 -7.54 20.24 -3.71
CA GLU A 131 -6.74 20.51 -2.50
C GLU A 131 -7.52 20.24 -1.22
N LYS A 132 -8.82 20.55 -1.20
CA LYS A 132 -9.68 20.32 -0.03
C LYS A 132 -9.81 18.81 0.27
N GLU A 133 -10.00 17.99 -0.75
CA GLU A 133 -10.07 16.53 -0.60
C GLU A 133 -8.72 15.95 -0.19
N ASN A 134 -7.63 16.44 -0.78
CA ASN A 134 -6.29 16.04 -0.38
C ASN A 134 -5.99 16.42 1.09
N ALA A 135 -6.30 17.63 1.51
CA ALA A 135 -6.15 18.05 2.91
C ALA A 135 -7.02 17.22 3.88
N PHE A 136 -8.17 16.73 3.42
CA PHE A 136 -9.01 15.83 4.21
C PHE A 136 -8.39 14.45 4.36
N ILE A 137 -7.96 13.83 3.27
CA ILE A 137 -7.42 12.46 3.30
C ILE A 137 -6.01 12.38 3.90
N GLU A 138 -5.20 13.44 3.78
CA GLU A 138 -3.88 13.53 4.41
C GLU A 138 -3.93 13.29 5.92
N ARG A 139 -5.03 13.63 6.58
CA ARG A 139 -5.20 13.36 8.01
C ARG A 139 -5.17 11.85 8.34
N TYR A 140 -5.64 11.01 7.43
CA TYR A 140 -5.57 9.55 7.55
C TYR A 140 -4.16 9.04 7.22
N TYR A 141 -3.52 9.61 6.18
CA TYR A 141 -2.14 9.23 5.83
C TYR A 141 -1.15 9.61 6.93
N ASN A 142 -1.37 10.74 7.61
CA ASN A 142 -0.59 11.14 8.78
C ASN A 142 -0.70 10.12 9.94
N GLN A 143 -1.84 9.42 10.08
CA GLN A 143 -1.95 8.33 11.06
C GLN A 143 -1.11 7.12 10.64
N LEU A 144 -1.05 6.80 9.34
CA LEU A 144 -0.16 5.74 8.85
C LEU A 144 1.30 6.08 9.09
N GLU A 145 1.71 7.31 8.82
CA GLU A 145 3.08 7.77 9.05
C GLU A 145 3.44 7.75 10.54
N ALA A 146 2.54 8.22 11.41
CA ALA A 146 2.72 8.14 12.86
C ALA A 146 2.90 6.70 13.33
N LEU A 147 2.04 5.77 12.88
CA LEU A 147 2.17 4.35 13.19
C LEU A 147 3.49 3.76 12.65
N ALA A 148 3.88 4.14 11.44
CA ALA A 148 5.15 3.69 10.87
C ALA A 148 6.34 4.15 11.74
N CYS A 149 6.29 5.36 12.29
CA CYS A 149 7.29 5.87 13.22
C CYS A 149 7.24 5.11 14.56
N ASP A 150 6.06 5.01 15.19
CA ASP A 150 5.86 4.40 16.51
C ASP A 150 6.30 2.92 16.52
N TYR A 151 5.96 2.19 15.47
CA TYR A 151 6.25 0.76 15.32
C TYR A 151 7.53 0.47 14.53
N GLN A 152 8.28 1.49 14.12
CA GLN A 152 9.49 1.35 13.32
C GLN A 152 9.25 0.53 12.04
N LEU A 153 8.21 0.88 11.28
CA LEU A 153 7.84 0.23 10.03
C LEU A 153 8.32 1.03 8.81
N SER A 154 8.35 0.39 7.67
CA SER A 154 8.52 1.07 6.38
C SER A 154 7.22 1.78 5.99
N PHE A 155 7.34 2.95 5.35
CA PHE A 155 6.20 3.71 4.85
C PHE A 155 6.43 4.14 3.40
N ALA A 156 5.56 3.69 2.50
CA ALA A 156 5.55 4.07 1.09
C ALA A 156 4.63 5.28 0.88
N ARG A 157 5.23 6.41 0.53
CA ARG A 157 4.56 7.72 0.41
C ARG A 157 3.97 7.91 -0.98
N VAL A 158 2.95 7.12 -1.33
CA VAL A 158 2.29 7.19 -2.65
C VAL A 158 1.66 8.56 -2.88
N HIS A 159 0.98 9.11 -1.86
CA HIS A 159 0.32 10.40 -1.94
C HIS A 159 1.30 11.53 -2.27
N GLU A 160 2.43 11.61 -1.55
CA GLU A 160 3.47 12.63 -1.79
C GLU A 160 4.13 12.44 -3.16
N TYR A 161 4.35 11.19 -3.57
CA TYR A 161 4.87 10.88 -4.90
C TYR A 161 3.94 11.43 -5.99
N TRP A 162 2.64 11.22 -5.87
CA TRP A 162 1.64 11.75 -6.79
C TRP A 162 1.62 13.28 -6.78
N LYS A 163 1.59 13.91 -5.59
CA LYS A 163 1.66 15.38 -5.45
C LYS A 163 2.87 15.95 -6.17
N LYS A 164 4.03 15.31 -6.00
CA LYS A 164 5.26 15.69 -6.68
C LYS A 164 5.10 15.61 -8.20
N LYS A 165 4.57 14.51 -8.73
CA LYS A 165 4.35 14.34 -10.17
C LYS A 165 3.39 15.37 -10.74
N ILE A 166 2.31 15.66 -10.04
CA ILE A 166 1.36 16.70 -10.41
C ILE A 166 2.04 18.08 -10.40
N SER A 167 2.86 18.40 -9.41
CA SER A 167 3.62 19.66 -9.36
C SER A 167 4.69 19.76 -10.47
N GLU A 168 5.17 18.63 -10.98
CA GLU A 168 6.06 18.54 -12.14
C GLU A 168 5.31 18.67 -13.49
N GLY A 169 3.99 18.87 -13.48
CA GLY A 169 3.18 19.13 -14.66
C GLY A 169 2.38 17.93 -15.18
N VAL A 170 2.33 16.83 -14.44
CA VAL A 170 1.44 15.72 -14.78
C VAL A 170 -0.01 16.11 -14.43
N ASP A 171 -0.90 15.97 -15.40
CA ASP A 171 -2.32 16.23 -15.19
C ASP A 171 -2.95 15.12 -14.33
N PHE A 172 -3.64 15.51 -13.24
CA PHE A 172 -4.35 14.58 -12.34
C PHE A 172 -5.36 13.71 -13.08
N GLU A 173 -6.14 14.29 -14.02
CA GLU A 173 -7.17 13.56 -14.76
C GLU A 173 -6.56 12.45 -15.65
N SER A 174 -5.29 12.60 -16.05
CA SER A 174 -4.56 11.57 -16.80
C SER A 174 -4.15 10.36 -15.95
N LEU A 175 -4.29 10.43 -14.63
CA LEU A 175 -3.88 9.37 -13.68
C LEU A 175 -5.05 8.57 -13.10
N VAL A 176 -6.28 9.07 -13.25
CA VAL A 176 -7.46 8.49 -12.63
C VAL A 176 -8.48 7.97 -13.65
N GLN A 177 -9.39 7.15 -13.18
CA GLN A 177 -10.54 6.68 -13.92
C GLN A 177 -11.67 7.73 -13.90
N PHE A 178 -12.79 7.42 -14.54
CA PHE A 178 -13.96 8.31 -14.65
C PHE A 178 -14.56 8.75 -13.31
N ASP A 179 -14.28 8.05 -12.23
CA ASP A 179 -14.75 8.37 -10.88
C ASP A 179 -13.85 9.35 -10.11
N ASN A 180 -12.73 9.75 -10.70
CA ASN A 180 -11.72 10.65 -10.12
C ASN A 180 -11.14 10.17 -8.78
N VAL A 181 -11.23 8.89 -8.48
CA VAL A 181 -10.74 8.25 -7.26
C VAL A 181 -9.78 7.09 -7.57
N HIS A 182 -10.24 6.14 -8.38
CA HIS A 182 -9.42 4.98 -8.71
C HIS A 182 -8.37 5.32 -9.77
N PRO A 183 -7.12 4.93 -9.54
CA PRO A 183 -6.08 5.07 -10.56
C PRO A 183 -6.45 4.35 -11.86
N ASN A 184 -6.12 4.95 -12.98
CA ASN A 184 -6.03 4.22 -14.24
C ASN A 184 -4.66 3.50 -14.32
N THR A 185 -4.35 2.91 -15.47
CA THR A 185 -3.10 2.16 -15.68
C THR A 185 -1.85 3.00 -15.38
N GLU A 186 -1.84 4.28 -15.76
CA GLU A 186 -0.71 5.19 -15.51
C GLU A 186 -0.61 5.56 -14.02
N GLY A 187 -1.75 5.86 -13.38
CA GLY A 187 -1.79 6.11 -11.95
C GLY A 187 -1.31 4.92 -11.12
N TYR A 188 -1.69 3.70 -11.50
CA TYR A 188 -1.17 2.49 -10.86
C TYR A 188 0.34 2.29 -11.09
N ARG A 189 0.87 2.69 -12.23
CA ARG A 189 2.32 2.70 -12.47
C ARG A 189 3.03 3.63 -11.48
N PHE A 190 2.51 4.84 -11.28
CA PHE A 190 3.06 5.79 -10.30
C PHE A 190 2.97 5.27 -8.86
N MET A 191 1.88 4.59 -8.51
CA MET A 191 1.75 3.95 -7.21
C MET A 191 2.85 2.88 -6.99
N ALA A 192 3.13 2.07 -8.02
CA ALA A 192 4.20 1.08 -7.97
C ALA A 192 5.59 1.72 -7.85
N GLU A 193 5.83 2.83 -8.55
CA GLU A 193 7.09 3.59 -8.47
C GLU A 193 7.33 4.12 -7.06
N ALA A 194 6.30 4.70 -6.44
CA ALA A 194 6.38 5.17 -5.07
C ALA A 194 6.69 4.03 -4.07
N VAL A 195 6.05 2.87 -4.24
CA VAL A 195 6.34 1.70 -3.40
C VAL A 195 7.78 1.21 -3.62
N MET A 196 8.29 1.25 -4.85
CA MET A 196 9.67 0.85 -5.16
C MET A 196 10.76 1.73 -4.53
N GLU A 197 10.45 2.97 -4.14
CA GLU A 197 11.45 3.86 -3.50
C GLU A 197 11.99 3.30 -2.17
N ILE A 198 11.25 2.41 -1.53
CA ILE A 198 11.64 1.80 -0.27
C ILE A 198 12.26 0.40 -0.42
N PHE A 199 12.25 -0.17 -1.59
CA PHE A 199 12.94 -1.42 -1.95
C PHE A 199 14.20 -1.13 -2.76
#